data_2f42bda2201cf314bb8e934022ff7937
#
_entry.id   2f42bda2201cf314bb8e934022ff7937
#
_cell.length_a   1.000
_cell.length_b   1.000
_cell.length_c   1.000
_cell.angle_alpha   90.00
_cell.angle_beta   90.00
_cell.angle_gamma   90.00
#
_symmetry.space_group_name_H-M   'P 1'
#
loop_
_entity.id
_entity.type
_entity.pdbx_description
1 polymer ?
#
loop_
_entity_poly.entity_id
_entity_poly.type
_entity_poly.pdbx_seq_one_letter_code
_entity_poly.pdbx_strand_id
1 'polypeptide(L)'
;MSCEVQEPDDELAMLRYLSSGAIAGVRGGLAKRIVDKFGDKTFEIIEKEPERLAEVKGITEKKARAISEQFEEKREMRGAMLFLQEYGISNALAVKIYQTYGSALYEIVRENPYRMAEDISGVGFRIADEIARKSGFAMDSAPRIRAGILYVLNAGTKEGYVYMPEKLLLQEAVYQLGVS
;
A
#
# COMPACT_ATOMS: atom_id res chain seq x y z
N MET A 1 -18.21 3.79 -4.27
CA MET A 1 -18.53 3.17 -2.96
C MET A 1 -17.28 3.24 -2.13
N SER A 2 -17.22 4.19 -1.21
CA SER A 2 -16.12 4.30 -0.25
C SER A 2 -16.24 3.13 0.72
N CYS A 3 -15.25 2.26 0.73
CA CYS A 3 -15.10 1.25 1.76
C CYS A 3 -14.63 1.98 3.02
N GLU A 4 -15.56 2.43 3.84
CA GLU A 4 -15.26 2.83 5.22
C GLU A 4 -14.76 1.58 5.93
N VAL A 5 -13.46 1.57 6.21
CA VAL A 5 -12.87 0.61 7.14
C VAL A 5 -13.49 0.93 8.50
N GLN A 6 -14.43 0.09 8.95
CA GLN A 6 -15.01 0.20 10.27
C GLN A 6 -13.89 0.07 11.31
N GLU A 7 -13.51 1.18 11.91
CA GLU A 7 -12.63 1.19 13.07
C GLU A 7 -13.38 0.50 14.22
N PRO A 8 -12.68 -0.25 15.08
CA PRO A 8 -13.35 -0.93 16.19
C PRO A 8 -13.93 0.10 17.17
N ASP A 9 -15.25 0.20 17.21
CA ASP A 9 -15.99 1.06 18.15
C ASP A 9 -16.01 0.48 19.59
N ASP A 10 -15.34 -0.64 19.82
CA ASP A 10 -15.27 -1.31 21.11
C ASP A 10 -13.99 -0.95 21.86
N GLU A 11 -14.10 -0.39 23.04
CA GLU A 11 -12.99 -0.03 23.94
C GLU A 11 -12.00 -1.19 24.14
N LEU A 12 -12.50 -2.43 24.17
CA LEU A 12 -11.67 -3.62 24.33
C LEU A 12 -10.82 -3.88 23.09
N ALA A 13 -11.36 -3.65 21.91
CA ALA A 13 -10.63 -3.78 20.66
C ALA A 13 -9.60 -2.66 20.49
N MET A 14 -9.95 -1.43 20.89
CA MET A 14 -9.00 -0.29 20.94
C MET A 14 -7.86 -0.57 21.91
N LEU A 15 -8.16 -1.11 23.08
CA LEU A 15 -7.14 -1.49 24.06
C LEU A 15 -6.22 -2.58 23.53
N ARG A 16 -6.76 -3.60 22.88
CA ARG A 16 -5.97 -4.67 22.25
C ARG A 16 -5.05 -4.12 21.16
N TYR A 17 -5.57 -3.26 20.30
CA TYR A 17 -4.78 -2.63 19.25
C TYR A 17 -3.63 -1.80 19.81
N LEU A 18 -3.90 -0.90 20.75
CA LEU A 18 -2.86 -0.04 21.35
C LEU A 18 -1.85 -0.85 22.17
N SER A 19 -2.27 -1.97 22.78
CA SER A 19 -1.42 -2.84 23.57
C SER A 19 -0.56 -3.78 22.75
N SER A 20 -0.90 -4.03 21.48
CA SER A 20 -0.22 -4.98 20.60
C SER A 20 1.22 -4.60 20.22
N GLY A 21 1.66 -3.38 20.58
CA GLY A 21 2.93 -2.82 20.14
C GLY A 21 2.89 -2.19 18.75
N ALA A 22 1.68 -2.05 18.17
CA ALA A 22 1.48 -1.39 16.90
C ALA A 22 2.00 0.06 16.91
N ILE A 23 1.94 0.72 18.06
CA ILE A 23 2.43 2.09 18.25
C ILE A 23 3.61 2.05 19.23
N ALA A 24 4.78 2.50 18.79
CA ALA A 24 5.97 2.50 19.61
C ALA A 24 5.80 3.41 20.85
N GLY A 25 6.20 2.88 22.00
CA GLY A 25 6.08 3.61 23.28
C GLY A 25 4.70 3.54 23.94
N VAL A 26 3.70 2.90 23.31
CA VAL A 26 2.41 2.58 23.92
C VAL A 26 2.38 1.08 24.25
N ARG A 27 2.37 0.75 25.54
CA ARG A 27 2.26 -0.62 26.04
C ARG A 27 1.03 -0.75 26.92
N GLY A 28 0.63 -1.99 27.27
CA GLY A 28 -0.62 -2.31 27.93
C GLY A 28 -1.05 -1.37 29.08
N GLY A 29 -0.12 -1.01 29.98
CA GLY A 29 -0.44 -0.09 31.09
C GLY A 29 -0.71 1.35 30.64
N LEU A 30 -0.07 1.82 29.56
CA LEU A 30 -0.34 3.14 29.00
C LEU A 30 -1.57 3.11 28.10
N ALA A 31 -1.71 2.08 27.27
CA ALA A 31 -2.89 1.85 26.46
C ALA A 31 -4.16 1.84 27.31
N LYS A 32 -4.13 1.12 28.43
CA LYS A 32 -5.27 1.08 29.37
C LYS A 32 -5.61 2.48 29.90
N ARG A 33 -4.63 3.27 30.32
CA ARG A 33 -4.88 4.64 30.82
C ARG A 33 -5.46 5.58 29.76
N ILE A 34 -5.07 5.41 28.49
CA ILE A 34 -5.60 6.17 27.37
C ILE A 34 -7.09 5.80 27.17
N VAL A 35 -7.38 4.50 27.08
CA VAL A 35 -8.75 4.01 26.84
C VAL A 35 -9.65 4.29 28.05
N ASP A 36 -9.18 4.09 29.29
CA ASP A 36 -9.93 4.41 30.51
C ASP A 36 -10.31 5.91 30.59
N LYS A 37 -9.49 6.79 29.98
CA LYS A 37 -9.76 8.24 29.98
C LYS A 37 -10.68 8.70 28.85
N PHE A 38 -10.52 8.16 27.65
CA PHE A 38 -11.18 8.68 26.45
C PHE A 38 -12.29 7.73 25.95
N GLY A 39 -12.36 6.47 26.44
CA GLY A 39 -13.38 5.50 26.09
C GLY A 39 -13.44 5.23 24.59
N ASP A 40 -14.64 5.23 24.05
CA ASP A 40 -14.97 5.07 22.63
C ASP A 40 -14.36 6.14 21.73
N LYS A 41 -14.02 7.32 22.27
CA LYS A 41 -13.39 8.43 21.54
C LYS A 41 -11.86 8.34 21.44
N THR A 42 -11.26 7.27 21.92
CA THR A 42 -9.80 7.13 21.98
C THR A 42 -9.13 7.36 20.61
N PHE A 43 -9.62 6.73 19.55
CA PHE A 43 -9.04 6.87 18.21
C PHE A 43 -9.29 8.25 17.61
N GLU A 44 -10.48 8.81 17.83
CA GLU A 44 -10.79 10.18 17.40
C GLU A 44 -9.87 11.21 18.05
N ILE A 45 -9.59 11.07 19.35
CA ILE A 45 -8.66 11.93 20.08
C ILE A 45 -7.22 11.79 19.55
N ILE A 46 -6.78 10.57 19.26
CA ILE A 46 -5.44 10.33 18.69
C ILE A 46 -5.30 11.02 17.32
N GLU A 47 -6.34 11.01 16.51
CA GLU A 47 -6.33 11.59 15.16
C GLU A 47 -6.51 13.12 15.16
N LYS A 48 -7.55 13.60 15.82
CA LYS A 48 -8.00 15.01 15.68
C LYS A 48 -7.49 15.94 16.76
N GLU A 49 -7.25 15.43 17.96
CA GLU A 49 -6.88 16.21 19.15
C GLU A 49 -5.71 15.57 19.91
N PRO A 50 -4.56 15.27 19.22
CA PRO A 50 -3.46 14.52 19.84
C PRO A 50 -2.86 15.20 21.07
N GLU A 51 -2.95 16.51 21.19
CA GLU A 51 -2.50 17.26 22.36
C GLU A 51 -3.21 16.83 23.64
N ARG A 52 -4.46 16.37 23.55
CA ARG A 52 -5.21 15.86 24.70
C ARG A 52 -4.65 14.57 25.28
N LEU A 53 -3.88 13.83 24.50
CA LEU A 53 -3.17 12.66 25.04
C LEU A 53 -2.20 13.03 26.14
N ALA A 54 -1.67 14.27 26.14
CA ALA A 54 -0.80 14.76 27.23
C ALA A 54 -1.51 14.90 28.59
N GLU A 55 -2.85 14.89 28.61
CA GLU A 55 -3.63 14.81 29.85
C GLU A 55 -3.49 13.43 30.55
N VAL A 56 -3.01 12.41 29.85
CA VAL A 56 -2.78 11.07 30.41
C VAL A 56 -1.43 11.00 31.09
N LYS A 57 -1.38 10.60 32.33
CA LYS A 57 -0.13 10.47 33.11
C LYS A 57 0.88 9.57 32.39
N GLY A 58 2.03 10.15 32.03
CA GLY A 58 3.12 9.45 31.32
C GLY A 58 3.18 9.73 29.81
N ILE A 59 2.36 10.66 29.33
CA ILE A 59 2.42 11.17 27.96
C ILE A 59 2.80 12.66 28.01
N THR A 60 3.89 12.99 27.34
CA THR A 60 4.30 14.38 27.07
C THR A 60 3.72 14.81 25.74
N GLU A 61 3.65 16.12 25.47
CA GLU A 61 3.21 16.64 24.17
C GLU A 61 3.98 16.06 22.99
N LYS A 62 5.31 15.93 23.12
CA LYS A 62 6.15 15.29 22.11
C LYS A 62 5.75 13.83 21.86
N LYS A 63 5.45 13.09 22.93
CA LYS A 63 5.02 11.70 22.83
C LYS A 63 3.60 11.59 22.24
N ALA A 64 2.72 12.52 22.59
CA ALA A 64 1.38 12.61 22.04
C ALA A 64 1.41 12.77 20.52
N ARG A 65 2.22 13.67 20.00
CA ARG A 65 2.41 13.87 18.54
C ARG A 65 2.99 12.61 17.88
N ALA A 66 4.02 12.01 18.46
CA ALA A 66 4.62 10.78 17.93
C ALA A 66 3.63 9.60 17.88
N ILE A 67 2.70 9.52 18.84
CA ILE A 67 1.61 8.52 18.85
C ILE A 67 0.64 8.78 17.69
N SER A 68 0.23 10.03 17.50
CA SER A 68 -0.68 10.42 16.43
C SER A 68 -0.08 10.16 15.05
N GLU A 69 1.16 10.58 14.81
CA GLU A 69 1.88 10.35 13.54
C GLU A 69 1.96 8.86 13.20
N GLN A 70 2.33 8.01 14.17
CA GLN A 70 2.40 6.58 13.95
C GLN A 70 1.02 5.95 13.73
N PHE A 71 -0.01 6.44 14.40
CA PHE A 71 -1.37 5.96 14.24
C PHE A 71 -1.89 6.25 12.83
N GLU A 72 -1.65 7.47 12.35
CA GLU A 72 -2.02 7.91 11.00
C GLU A 72 -1.28 7.11 9.92
N GLU A 73 0.04 6.96 10.04
CA GLU A 73 0.84 6.16 9.10
C GLU A 73 0.33 4.71 9.00
N LYS A 74 -0.05 4.11 10.13
CA LYS A 74 -0.58 2.74 10.13
C LYS A 74 -1.98 2.65 9.57
N ARG A 75 -2.80 3.66 9.74
CA ARG A 75 -4.12 3.74 9.14
C ARG A 75 -4.01 3.84 7.61
N GLU A 76 -3.17 4.73 7.12
CA GLU A 76 -2.90 4.88 5.68
C GLU A 76 -2.36 3.59 5.07
N MET A 77 -1.39 2.96 5.71
CA MET A 77 -0.84 1.69 5.25
C MET A 77 -1.91 0.59 5.17
N ARG A 78 -2.81 0.51 6.16
CA ARG A 78 -3.92 -0.45 6.16
C ARG A 78 -4.88 -0.17 5.00
N GLY A 79 -5.24 1.09 4.78
CA GLY A 79 -6.05 1.52 3.64
C GLY A 79 -5.42 1.13 2.31
N ALA A 80 -4.12 1.36 2.16
CA ALA A 80 -3.36 0.98 0.98
C ALA A 80 -3.33 -0.56 0.76
N MET A 81 -3.16 -1.32 1.84
CA MET A 81 -3.19 -2.79 1.77
C MET A 81 -4.55 -3.31 1.32
N LEU A 82 -5.63 -2.80 1.88
CA LEU A 82 -6.99 -3.18 1.48
C LEU A 82 -7.27 -2.81 0.02
N PHE A 83 -6.91 -1.62 -0.39
CA PHE A 83 -7.01 -1.17 -1.78
C PHE A 83 -6.27 -2.10 -2.74
N LEU A 84 -5.02 -2.46 -2.44
CA LEU A 84 -4.22 -3.34 -3.27
C LEU A 84 -4.71 -4.80 -3.27
N GLN A 85 -5.36 -5.26 -2.18
CA GLN A 85 -5.99 -6.57 -2.12
C GLN A 85 -7.12 -6.73 -3.15
N GLU A 86 -7.86 -5.68 -3.47
CA GLU A 86 -8.88 -5.70 -4.53
C GLU A 86 -8.28 -6.07 -5.89
N TYR A 87 -7.00 -5.75 -6.09
CA TYR A 87 -6.23 -6.13 -7.28
C TYR A 87 -5.57 -7.51 -7.18
N GLY A 88 -5.75 -8.23 -6.08
CA GLY A 88 -5.16 -9.55 -5.86
C GLY A 88 -3.70 -9.51 -5.37
N ILE A 89 -3.25 -8.36 -4.88
CA ILE A 89 -1.89 -8.18 -4.36
C ILE A 89 -1.78 -8.75 -2.95
N SER A 90 -0.73 -9.55 -2.70
CA SER A 90 -0.47 -10.08 -1.37
C SER A 90 -0.07 -8.99 -0.37
N ASN A 91 -0.35 -9.20 0.92
CA ASN A 91 -0.01 -8.23 1.98
C ASN A 91 1.48 -7.87 1.99
N ALA A 92 2.37 -8.83 1.79
CA ALA A 92 3.82 -8.58 1.77
C ALA A 92 4.23 -7.65 0.62
N LEU A 93 3.60 -7.81 -0.54
CA LEU A 93 3.87 -6.96 -1.70
C LEU A 93 3.20 -5.59 -1.55
N ALA A 94 1.99 -5.54 -0.99
CA ALA A 94 1.29 -4.29 -0.69
C ALA A 94 2.08 -3.39 0.27
N VAL A 95 2.70 -3.98 1.29
CA VAL A 95 3.60 -3.24 2.21
C VAL A 95 4.78 -2.63 1.44
N LYS A 96 5.43 -3.38 0.54
CA LYS A 96 6.53 -2.87 -0.28
C LYS A 96 6.08 -1.72 -1.19
N ILE A 97 4.93 -1.86 -1.84
CA ILE A 97 4.36 -0.83 -2.71
C ILE A 97 4.10 0.44 -1.91
N TYR A 98 3.48 0.31 -0.74
CA TYR A 98 3.23 1.45 0.14
C TYR A 98 4.53 2.10 0.67
N GLN A 99 5.52 1.30 1.04
CA GLN A 99 6.84 1.81 1.47
C GLN A 99 7.57 2.58 0.37
N THR A 100 7.36 2.21 -0.89
CA THR A 100 8.00 2.86 -2.05
C THR A 100 7.28 4.16 -2.43
N TYR A 101 5.96 4.17 -2.45
CA TYR A 101 5.18 5.27 -3.01
C TYR A 101 4.37 6.06 -1.98
N GLY A 102 4.16 5.53 -0.77
CA GLY A 102 3.25 6.14 0.19
C GLY A 102 1.86 6.34 -0.39
N SER A 103 1.25 7.48 -0.12
CA SER A 103 -0.06 7.86 -0.66
C SER A 103 -0.09 8.06 -2.19
N ALA A 104 1.07 8.29 -2.83
CA ALA A 104 1.16 8.40 -4.29
C ALA A 104 0.79 7.09 -5.03
N LEU A 105 0.73 5.95 -4.32
CA LEU A 105 0.36 4.67 -4.92
C LEU A 105 -1.01 4.71 -5.62
N TYR A 106 -1.98 5.44 -5.08
CA TYR A 106 -3.33 5.56 -5.66
C TYR A 106 -3.31 6.24 -7.04
N GLU A 107 -2.48 7.28 -7.17
CA GLU A 107 -2.26 8.00 -8.42
C GLU A 107 -1.53 7.11 -9.45
N ILE A 108 -0.49 6.38 -9.00
CA ILE A 108 0.26 5.46 -9.85
C ILE A 108 -0.63 4.33 -10.38
N VAL A 109 -1.49 3.74 -9.55
CA VAL A 109 -2.46 2.72 -9.99
C VAL A 109 -3.41 3.29 -11.04
N ARG A 110 -3.81 4.55 -10.89
CA ARG A 110 -4.77 5.21 -11.79
C ARG A 110 -4.13 5.70 -13.08
N GLU A 111 -2.89 6.20 -13.04
CA GLU A 111 -2.24 6.84 -14.18
C GLU A 111 -1.32 5.91 -14.96
N ASN A 112 -0.49 5.13 -14.27
CA ASN A 112 0.45 4.20 -14.91
C ASN A 112 0.92 3.10 -13.93
N PRO A 113 0.17 2.03 -13.74
CA PRO A 113 0.53 0.93 -12.85
C PRO A 113 1.80 0.18 -13.28
N TYR A 114 2.22 0.30 -14.55
CA TYR A 114 3.43 -0.37 -15.04
C TYR A 114 4.72 0.18 -14.43
N ARG A 115 4.71 1.40 -13.89
CA ARG A 115 5.83 1.93 -13.10
C ARG A 115 6.21 1.03 -11.93
N MET A 116 5.24 0.34 -11.34
CA MET A 116 5.52 -0.57 -10.24
C MET A 116 6.43 -1.73 -10.65
N ALA A 117 6.36 -2.16 -11.92
CA ALA A 117 7.22 -3.22 -12.44
C ALA A 117 8.67 -2.75 -12.66
N GLU A 118 8.89 -1.46 -12.86
CA GLU A 118 10.20 -0.85 -12.99
C GLU A 118 10.84 -0.56 -11.61
N ASP A 119 10.03 -0.05 -10.66
CA ASP A 119 10.50 0.50 -9.39
C ASP A 119 10.57 -0.53 -8.25
N ILE A 120 9.78 -1.63 -8.31
CA ILE A 120 9.61 -2.54 -7.18
C ILE A 120 10.01 -3.97 -7.53
N SER A 121 11.08 -4.44 -6.89
CA SER A 121 11.47 -5.85 -6.99
C SER A 121 10.36 -6.77 -6.44
N GLY A 122 9.87 -7.66 -7.29
CA GLY A 122 8.75 -8.56 -6.99
C GLY A 122 7.43 -8.17 -7.65
N VAL A 123 7.32 -6.95 -8.20
CA VAL A 123 6.24 -6.56 -9.11
C VAL A 123 6.75 -6.77 -10.53
N GLY A 124 6.34 -7.88 -11.16
CA GLY A 124 6.64 -8.10 -12.58
C GLY A 124 5.54 -7.51 -13.49
N PHE A 125 5.82 -7.50 -14.81
CA PHE A 125 4.85 -7.04 -15.82
C PHE A 125 3.46 -7.64 -15.63
N ARG A 126 3.36 -8.95 -15.36
CA ARG A 126 2.07 -9.65 -15.21
C ARG A 126 1.23 -9.10 -14.06
N ILE A 127 1.86 -8.77 -12.93
CA ILE A 127 1.17 -8.18 -11.77
C ILE A 127 0.70 -6.77 -12.11
N ALA A 128 1.58 -5.96 -12.71
CA ALA A 128 1.23 -4.61 -13.14
C ALA A 128 0.12 -4.61 -14.21
N ASP A 129 0.14 -5.56 -15.14
CA ASP A 129 -0.88 -5.73 -16.18
C ASP A 129 -2.24 -6.14 -15.60
N GLU A 130 -2.25 -6.98 -14.57
CA GLU A 130 -3.49 -7.34 -13.87
C GLU A 130 -4.09 -6.15 -13.12
N ILE A 131 -3.25 -5.35 -12.45
CA ILE A 131 -3.68 -4.10 -11.81
C ILE A 131 -4.26 -3.16 -12.87
N ALA A 132 -3.55 -2.94 -13.97
CA ALA A 132 -3.98 -2.07 -15.06
C ALA A 132 -5.33 -2.50 -15.64
N ARG A 133 -5.50 -3.79 -15.92
CA ARG A 133 -6.75 -4.35 -16.45
C ARG A 133 -7.92 -4.13 -15.48
N LYS A 134 -7.74 -4.38 -14.20
CA LYS A 134 -8.76 -4.16 -13.17
C LYS A 134 -9.05 -2.67 -12.96
N SER A 135 -8.06 -1.80 -13.20
CA SER A 135 -8.22 -0.33 -13.16
C SER A 135 -8.85 0.24 -14.44
N GLY A 136 -9.20 -0.60 -15.42
CA GLY A 136 -9.88 -0.17 -16.65
C GLY A 136 -8.95 0.38 -17.74
N PHE A 137 -7.64 0.07 -17.70
CA PHE A 137 -6.72 0.44 -18.76
C PHE A 137 -7.04 -0.30 -20.06
N ALA A 138 -6.96 0.42 -21.19
CA ALA A 138 -7.12 -0.18 -22.50
C ALA A 138 -6.01 -1.17 -22.81
N MET A 139 -6.37 -2.29 -23.47
CA MET A 139 -5.43 -3.38 -23.79
C MET A 139 -4.34 -2.96 -24.79
N ASP A 140 -4.59 -1.90 -25.55
CA ASP A 140 -3.70 -1.28 -26.55
C ASP A 140 -3.07 0.02 -26.06
N SER A 141 -3.16 0.33 -24.77
CA SER A 141 -2.57 1.54 -24.21
C SER A 141 -1.05 1.59 -24.37
N ALA A 142 -0.52 2.77 -24.70
CA ALA A 142 0.92 2.96 -24.91
C ALA A 142 1.77 2.55 -23.69
N PRO A 143 1.39 2.84 -22.42
CA PRO A 143 2.12 2.35 -21.27
C PRO A 143 2.19 0.82 -21.19
N ARG A 144 1.08 0.13 -21.54
CA ARG A 144 1.02 -1.33 -21.57
C ARG A 144 1.97 -1.91 -22.61
N ILE A 145 1.89 -1.41 -23.84
CA ILE A 145 2.71 -1.88 -24.96
C ILE A 145 4.20 -1.69 -24.62
N ARG A 146 4.57 -0.51 -24.14
CA ARG A 146 5.96 -0.22 -23.74
C ARG A 146 6.46 -1.18 -22.65
N ALA A 147 5.70 -1.36 -21.59
CA ALA A 147 6.08 -2.26 -20.49
C ALA A 147 6.15 -3.73 -20.96
N GLY A 148 5.26 -4.14 -21.86
CA GLY A 148 5.25 -5.48 -22.45
C GLY A 148 6.47 -5.75 -23.33
N ILE A 149 6.89 -4.80 -24.15
CA ILE A 149 8.11 -4.88 -24.96
C ILE A 149 9.33 -5.06 -24.05
N LEU A 150 9.45 -4.24 -23.00
CA LEU A 150 10.53 -4.35 -22.02
C LEU A 150 10.52 -5.71 -21.29
N TYR A 151 9.34 -6.22 -20.99
CA TYR A 151 9.19 -7.54 -20.39
C TYR A 151 9.73 -8.65 -21.31
N VAL A 152 9.39 -8.63 -22.59
CA VAL A 152 9.87 -9.59 -23.58
C VAL A 152 11.37 -9.51 -23.75
N LEU A 153 11.95 -8.31 -23.84
CA LEU A 153 13.39 -8.11 -23.91
C LEU A 153 14.11 -8.67 -22.68
N ASN A 154 13.59 -8.41 -21.50
CA ASN A 154 14.17 -8.93 -20.24
C ASN A 154 14.03 -10.45 -20.11
N ALA A 155 12.98 -11.06 -20.66
CA ALA A 155 12.84 -12.50 -20.71
C ALA A 155 13.88 -13.13 -21.64
N GLY A 156 14.09 -12.55 -22.81
CA GLY A 156 15.11 -12.99 -23.78
C GLY A 156 16.52 -12.95 -23.21
N THR A 157 16.87 -11.90 -22.45
CA THR A 157 18.20 -11.83 -21.80
C THR A 157 18.42 -12.95 -20.79
N LYS A 158 17.39 -13.39 -20.08
CA LYS A 158 17.47 -14.53 -19.15
C LYS A 158 17.67 -15.87 -19.87
N GLU A 159 17.22 -15.97 -21.10
CA GLU A 159 17.43 -17.13 -21.97
C GLU A 159 18.79 -17.09 -22.72
N GLY A 160 19.60 -16.06 -22.46
CA GLY A 160 20.95 -15.94 -23.01
C GLY A 160 21.04 -15.16 -24.32
N TYR A 161 19.96 -14.52 -24.77
CA TYR A 161 20.02 -13.65 -25.94
C TYR A 161 20.74 -12.34 -25.61
N VAL A 162 21.82 -12.04 -26.30
CA VAL A 162 22.56 -10.76 -26.18
C VAL A 162 21.82 -9.65 -26.93
N TYR A 163 21.07 -10.01 -27.96
CA TYR A 163 20.18 -9.12 -28.72
C TYR A 163 18.99 -9.90 -29.24
N MET A 164 17.87 -9.25 -29.43
CA MET A 164 16.67 -9.84 -30.02
C MET A 164 16.39 -9.12 -31.35
N PRO A 165 16.31 -9.83 -32.47
CA PRO A 165 15.93 -9.23 -33.75
C PRO A 165 14.55 -8.58 -33.67
N GLU A 166 14.38 -7.39 -34.26
CA GLU A 166 13.13 -6.62 -34.20
C GLU A 166 11.89 -7.46 -34.57
N LYS A 167 11.98 -8.24 -35.64
CA LYS A 167 10.87 -9.08 -36.10
C LYS A 167 10.46 -10.11 -35.06
N LEU A 168 11.41 -10.73 -34.38
CA LEU A 168 11.16 -11.70 -33.31
C LEU A 168 10.57 -10.99 -32.08
N LEU A 169 11.14 -9.82 -31.72
CA LEU A 169 10.61 -9.03 -30.62
C LEU A 169 9.15 -8.64 -30.82
N LEU A 170 8.80 -8.18 -32.04
CA LEU A 170 7.44 -7.83 -32.37
C LEU A 170 6.49 -9.04 -32.29
N GLN A 171 6.90 -10.19 -32.83
CA GLN A 171 6.11 -11.43 -32.77
C GLN A 171 5.85 -11.86 -31.31
N GLU A 172 6.89 -11.88 -30.49
CA GLU A 172 6.76 -12.23 -29.07
C GLU A 172 5.93 -11.21 -28.29
N ALA A 173 6.13 -9.93 -28.55
CA ALA A 173 5.34 -8.88 -27.89
C ALA A 173 3.85 -8.96 -28.25
N VAL A 174 3.50 -9.14 -29.53
CA VAL A 174 2.12 -9.36 -29.99
C VAL A 174 1.50 -10.58 -29.31
N TYR A 175 2.25 -11.70 -29.26
CA TYR A 175 1.79 -12.92 -28.61
C TYR A 175 1.56 -12.74 -27.10
N GLN A 176 2.53 -12.16 -26.39
CA GLN A 176 2.44 -11.96 -24.92
C GLN A 176 1.37 -10.95 -24.52
N LEU A 177 1.18 -9.90 -25.32
CA LEU A 177 0.23 -8.84 -25.03
C LEU A 177 -1.18 -9.14 -25.55
N GLY A 178 -1.34 -10.08 -26.48
CA GLY A 178 -2.62 -10.38 -27.12
C GLY A 178 -3.16 -9.18 -27.90
N VAL A 179 -2.29 -8.38 -28.50
CA VAL A 179 -2.64 -7.23 -29.37
C VAL A 179 -2.35 -7.57 -30.82
N SER A 180 -2.97 -6.82 -31.75
CA SER A 180 -2.79 -6.98 -33.20
C SER A 180 -2.00 -5.81 -33.78
#